data_fc795436a286599f99741bb2f4398f7b
#
_entry.id   fc795436a286599f99741bb2f4398f7b
#
_cell.length_a   1.000
_cell.length_b   1.000
_cell.length_c   1.000
_cell.angle_alpha   90.00
_cell.angle_beta   90.00
_cell.angle_gamma   90.00
#
_symmetry.space_group_name_H-M   'P 1'
#
loop_
_entity.id
_entity.type
_entity.pdbx_description
1 polymer ?
#
loop_
_entity_poly.entity_id
_entity_poly.type
_entity_poly.pdbx_seq_one_letter_code
_entity_poly.pdbx_strand_id
1 'polypeptide(L)'
;MKILCATDLQPRSASVISRATWLARKLQGELTMFHAVEPEEPRGLALEQRVWRADSHLRSRFADDVDKPQLRVRVGNPGRRIVEFINETSADVVVLGAHANSPESPRFRRSIADRVLNETRRPVLIVRHEPEFEYGRVMLALDVSEESAAALQLTESLAFAGEEITFVVHAYHPPYEGMMASIGMGLDQVDSHAQVWREEFATGVRQFLRQHSQDPWRYRLIMAEDRPVPGILAVAARIQPDLLVLGARAQGPILRALSGSVGNEVAASASCDVLLVPAGAPVPRKAA
;
A
#
# COMPACT_ATOMS: atom_id res chain seq x y z
N MET A 1 1.78 -12.98 -13.38
CA MET A 1 1.98 -11.70 -12.69
C MET A 1 3.44 -11.56 -12.31
N LYS A 2 4.06 -10.39 -12.49
CA LYS A 2 5.46 -10.13 -12.15
C LYS A 2 5.54 -9.34 -10.84
N ILE A 3 6.19 -9.92 -9.84
CA ILE A 3 6.31 -9.35 -8.49
C ILE A 3 7.77 -8.97 -8.26
N LEU A 4 8.01 -7.72 -7.90
CA LEU A 4 9.32 -7.23 -7.52
C LEU A 4 9.40 -7.06 -6.01
N CYS A 5 10.25 -7.80 -5.33
CA CYS A 5 10.57 -7.61 -3.91
C CYS A 5 11.89 -6.88 -3.77
N ALA A 6 11.88 -5.66 -3.26
CA ALA A 6 13.10 -4.93 -2.96
C ALA A 6 13.44 -5.05 -1.46
N THR A 7 14.65 -5.51 -1.17
CA THR A 7 15.12 -5.83 0.19
C THR A 7 16.45 -5.12 0.48
N ASP A 8 16.65 -4.70 1.74
CA ASP A 8 17.93 -4.20 2.24
C ASP A 8 18.84 -5.31 2.79
N LEU A 9 18.39 -6.57 2.71
CA LEU A 9 19.07 -7.76 3.22
C LEU A 9 19.33 -7.74 4.74
N GLN A 10 18.69 -6.84 5.48
CA GLN A 10 18.76 -6.83 6.93
C GLN A 10 17.82 -7.89 7.53
N PRO A 11 18.07 -8.39 8.76
CA PRO A 11 17.17 -9.36 9.41
C PRO A 11 15.70 -8.94 9.43
N ARG A 12 15.43 -7.64 9.59
CA ARG A 12 14.08 -7.05 9.56
C ARG A 12 13.37 -7.18 8.21
N SER A 13 14.08 -7.46 7.12
CA SER A 13 13.50 -7.69 5.80
C SER A 13 13.04 -9.12 5.57
N ALA A 14 13.17 -10.01 6.56
CA ALA A 14 12.70 -11.39 6.46
C ALA A 14 11.19 -11.42 6.17
N SER A 15 10.39 -10.59 6.84
CA SER A 15 8.95 -10.46 6.63
C SER A 15 8.60 -10.05 5.20
N VAL A 16 9.36 -9.13 4.62
CA VAL A 16 9.15 -8.66 3.24
C VAL A 16 9.37 -9.78 2.23
N ILE A 17 10.46 -10.54 2.42
CA ILE A 17 10.82 -11.68 1.59
C ILE A 17 9.75 -12.77 1.70
N SER A 18 9.35 -13.13 2.93
CA SER A 18 8.31 -14.13 3.19
C SER A 18 6.98 -13.75 2.56
N ARG A 19 6.55 -12.48 2.71
CA ARG A 19 5.30 -11.99 2.12
C ARG A 19 5.35 -11.96 0.59
N ALA A 20 6.46 -11.54 -0.01
CA ALA A 20 6.63 -11.56 -1.47
C ALA A 20 6.62 -12.97 -2.03
N THR A 21 7.26 -13.93 -1.35
CA THR A 21 7.26 -15.34 -1.73
C THR A 21 5.86 -15.94 -1.63
N TRP A 22 5.14 -15.67 -0.52
CA TRP A 22 3.75 -16.09 -0.36
C TRP A 22 2.86 -15.54 -1.49
N LEU A 23 3.00 -14.24 -1.79
CA LEU A 23 2.23 -13.59 -2.86
C LEU A 23 2.50 -14.22 -4.23
N ALA A 24 3.77 -14.50 -4.53
CA ALA A 24 4.16 -15.14 -5.79
C ALA A 24 3.55 -16.55 -5.93
N ARG A 25 3.59 -17.35 -4.87
CA ARG A 25 2.98 -18.69 -4.86
C ARG A 25 1.47 -18.62 -5.03
N LYS A 26 0.79 -17.76 -4.25
CA LYS A 26 -0.67 -17.59 -4.32
C LYS A 26 -1.15 -17.18 -5.71
N LEU A 27 -0.41 -16.31 -6.37
CA LEU A 27 -0.78 -15.76 -7.68
C LEU A 27 -0.15 -16.51 -8.86
N GLN A 28 0.61 -17.58 -8.61
CA GLN A 28 1.42 -18.28 -9.62
C GLN A 28 2.26 -17.31 -10.46
N GLY A 29 2.83 -16.30 -9.79
CA GLY A 29 3.55 -15.19 -10.40
C GLY A 29 5.07 -15.40 -10.41
N GLU A 30 5.73 -14.63 -11.28
CA GLU A 30 7.19 -14.56 -11.33
C GLU A 30 7.71 -13.62 -10.25
N LEU A 31 8.60 -14.11 -9.38
CA LEU A 31 9.21 -13.33 -8.32
C LEU A 31 10.64 -12.92 -8.67
N THR A 32 10.90 -11.62 -8.54
CA THR A 32 12.27 -11.10 -8.60
C THR A 32 12.65 -10.49 -7.25
N MET A 33 13.74 -10.97 -6.66
CA MET A 33 14.39 -10.37 -5.50
C MET A 33 15.41 -9.35 -5.97
N PHE A 34 15.29 -8.13 -5.50
CA PHE A 34 16.13 -7.01 -5.90
C PHE A 34 16.83 -6.38 -4.69
N HIS A 35 18.13 -6.17 -4.83
CA HIS A 35 18.92 -5.43 -3.86
C HIS A 35 19.76 -4.35 -4.54
N ALA A 36 19.82 -3.17 -3.94
CA ALA A 36 20.68 -2.09 -4.41
C ALA A 36 21.83 -1.83 -3.42
N VAL A 37 23.06 -1.90 -3.91
CA VAL A 37 24.27 -1.60 -3.14
C VAL A 37 24.66 -0.15 -3.38
N GLU A 38 24.57 0.70 -2.35
CA GLU A 38 24.99 2.10 -2.48
C GLU A 38 26.51 2.21 -2.61
N PRO A 39 27.04 3.00 -3.58
CA PRO A 39 28.49 3.10 -3.81
C PRO A 39 29.24 3.77 -2.66
N GLU A 40 28.59 4.68 -1.94
CA GLU A 40 29.20 5.56 -0.95
C GLU A 40 28.94 5.11 0.48
N GLU A 41 29.70 4.13 0.98
CA GLU A 41 29.84 3.93 2.42
C GLU A 41 31.28 4.29 2.84
N PRO A 42 31.46 5.27 3.73
CA PRO A 42 32.79 5.86 4.02
C PRO A 42 33.77 4.90 4.74
N ARG A 43 33.29 3.80 5.28
CA ARG A 43 34.10 2.83 6.03
C ARG A 43 33.60 1.41 5.78
N GLY A 44 34.31 0.64 4.99
CA GLY A 44 33.88 -0.75 4.77
C GLY A 44 34.64 -1.48 3.66
N LEU A 45 34.07 -2.60 3.25
CA LEU A 45 34.55 -3.43 2.18
C LEU A 45 34.54 -2.70 0.83
N ALA A 46 35.44 -3.08 -0.05
CA ALA A 46 35.39 -2.62 -1.43
C ALA A 46 34.03 -2.92 -2.06
N LEU A 47 33.57 -2.04 -2.96
CA LEU A 47 32.26 -2.14 -3.60
C LEU A 47 32.00 -3.52 -4.22
N GLU A 48 33.01 -4.08 -4.87
CA GLU A 48 32.94 -5.43 -5.46
C GLU A 48 32.65 -6.51 -4.41
N GLN A 49 33.28 -6.43 -3.25
CA GLN A 49 33.05 -7.37 -2.15
C GLN A 49 31.66 -7.23 -1.56
N ARG A 50 31.11 -6.03 -1.52
CA ARG A 50 29.74 -5.76 -1.05
C ARG A 50 28.70 -6.32 -2.02
N VAL A 51 28.92 -6.13 -3.32
CA VAL A 51 28.07 -6.71 -4.37
C VAL A 51 28.12 -8.24 -4.31
N TRP A 52 29.31 -8.82 -4.21
CA TRP A 52 29.47 -10.26 -4.09
C TRP A 52 28.78 -10.84 -2.85
N ARG A 53 28.91 -10.17 -1.70
CA ARG A 53 28.22 -10.59 -0.46
C ARG A 53 26.72 -10.54 -0.61
N ALA A 54 26.17 -9.48 -1.20
CA ALA A 54 24.74 -9.34 -1.42
C ALA A 54 24.21 -10.45 -2.35
N ASP A 55 24.89 -10.72 -3.46
CA ASP A 55 24.53 -11.79 -4.39
C ASP A 55 24.62 -13.17 -3.73
N SER A 56 25.71 -13.44 -3.00
CA SER A 56 25.91 -14.69 -2.27
C SER A 56 24.86 -14.91 -1.19
N HIS A 57 24.49 -13.84 -0.46
CA HIS A 57 23.44 -13.90 0.56
C HIS A 57 22.08 -14.25 -0.07
N LEU A 58 21.71 -13.60 -1.15
CA LEU A 58 20.48 -13.91 -1.88
C LEU A 58 20.49 -15.34 -2.39
N ARG A 59 21.58 -15.81 -3.00
CA ARG A 59 21.70 -17.19 -3.51
C ARG A 59 21.58 -18.23 -2.40
N SER A 60 22.26 -18.01 -1.28
CA SER A 60 22.18 -18.95 -0.14
C SER A 60 20.78 -18.97 0.47
N ARG A 61 20.11 -17.84 0.55
CA ARG A 61 18.74 -17.71 1.11
C ARG A 61 17.72 -18.53 0.32
N PHE A 62 17.88 -18.66 -1.00
CA PHE A 62 16.96 -19.34 -1.90
C PHE A 62 17.55 -20.61 -2.52
N ALA A 63 18.63 -21.16 -1.93
CA ALA A 63 19.31 -22.35 -2.48
C ALA A 63 18.38 -23.55 -2.59
N ASP A 64 17.57 -23.77 -1.55
CA ASP A 64 16.69 -24.94 -1.39
C ASP A 64 15.23 -24.65 -1.81
N ASP A 65 14.91 -23.43 -2.26
CA ASP A 65 13.55 -23.10 -2.70
C ASP A 65 13.23 -23.79 -4.04
N VAL A 66 12.08 -24.45 -4.09
CA VAL A 66 11.57 -25.11 -5.31
C VAL A 66 11.26 -24.06 -6.39
N ASP A 67 10.65 -22.96 -5.97
CA ASP A 67 10.29 -21.82 -6.85
C ASP A 67 11.34 -20.73 -6.75
N LYS A 68 12.52 -20.97 -7.35
CA LYS A 68 13.65 -20.02 -7.26
C LYS A 68 13.30 -18.68 -7.86
N PRO A 69 13.32 -17.59 -7.05
CA PRO A 69 13.11 -16.25 -7.59
C PRO A 69 14.28 -15.84 -8.49
N GLN A 70 14.02 -14.91 -9.41
CA GLN A 70 15.12 -14.23 -10.09
C GLN A 70 15.86 -13.33 -9.10
N LEU A 71 17.18 -13.40 -9.07
CA LEU A 71 18.02 -12.59 -8.16
C LEU A 71 18.70 -11.47 -8.94
N ARG A 72 18.59 -10.24 -8.43
CA ARG A 72 19.18 -9.05 -9.06
C ARG A 72 19.83 -8.16 -8.02
N VAL A 73 21.13 -7.91 -8.21
CA VAL A 73 21.91 -6.93 -7.43
C VAL A 73 22.37 -5.84 -8.35
N ARG A 74 22.17 -4.57 -7.98
CA ARG A 74 22.62 -3.41 -8.74
C ARG A 74 23.32 -2.40 -7.84
N VAL A 75 24.28 -1.68 -8.41
CA VAL A 75 24.98 -0.60 -7.71
C VAL A 75 24.25 0.72 -7.96
N GLY A 76 24.00 1.47 -6.91
CA GLY A 76 23.44 2.83 -6.97
C GLY A 76 22.42 3.11 -5.88
N ASN A 77 21.81 4.30 -5.92
CA ASN A 77 20.77 4.68 -4.98
C ASN A 77 19.54 3.75 -5.09
N PRO A 78 19.09 3.15 -3.98
CA PRO A 78 18.02 2.14 -4.00
C PRO A 78 16.75 2.60 -4.70
N GLY A 79 16.22 3.78 -4.34
CA GLY A 79 14.98 4.28 -4.93
C GLY A 79 15.07 4.49 -6.44
N ARG A 80 16.21 4.98 -6.94
CA ARG A 80 16.44 5.16 -8.37
C ARG A 80 16.57 3.81 -9.09
N ARG A 81 17.34 2.88 -8.54
CA ARG A 81 17.58 1.57 -9.15
C ARG A 81 16.34 0.69 -9.19
N ILE A 82 15.48 0.80 -8.17
CA ILE A 82 14.18 0.11 -8.15
C ILE A 82 13.28 0.63 -9.27
N VAL A 83 13.17 1.95 -9.43
CA VAL A 83 12.35 2.56 -10.49
C VAL A 83 12.86 2.18 -11.89
N GLU A 84 14.16 2.27 -12.12
CA GLU A 84 14.79 1.86 -13.39
C GLU A 84 14.45 0.38 -13.68
N PHE A 85 14.59 -0.50 -12.70
CA PHE A 85 14.33 -1.92 -12.87
C PHE A 85 12.84 -2.23 -13.11
N ILE A 86 11.91 -1.53 -12.44
CA ILE A 86 10.48 -1.65 -12.71
C ILE A 86 10.16 -1.31 -14.16
N ASN A 87 10.73 -0.21 -14.67
CA ASN A 87 10.51 0.23 -16.05
C ASN A 87 11.10 -0.75 -17.08
N GLU A 88 12.25 -1.38 -16.79
CA GLU A 88 12.86 -2.40 -17.63
C GLU A 88 12.05 -3.70 -17.68
N THR A 89 11.47 -4.12 -16.56
CA THR A 89 10.84 -5.45 -16.41
C THR A 89 9.32 -5.43 -16.49
N SER A 90 8.73 -4.24 -16.38
CA SER A 90 7.27 -4.07 -16.29
C SER A 90 6.67 -4.87 -15.13
N ALA A 91 7.29 -4.79 -13.94
CA ALA A 91 6.73 -5.41 -12.74
C ALA A 91 5.30 -4.93 -12.47
N ASP A 92 4.41 -5.85 -12.08
CA ASP A 92 2.99 -5.55 -11.84
C ASP A 92 2.74 -5.04 -10.43
N VAL A 93 3.47 -5.56 -9.43
CA VAL A 93 3.41 -5.15 -8.01
C VAL A 93 4.81 -5.08 -7.44
N VAL A 94 5.04 -4.09 -6.59
CA VAL A 94 6.31 -3.90 -5.87
C VAL A 94 6.08 -4.15 -4.39
N VAL A 95 6.89 -5.00 -3.77
CA VAL A 95 6.84 -5.33 -2.34
C VAL A 95 8.05 -4.70 -1.65
N LEU A 96 7.77 -3.88 -0.64
CA LEU A 96 8.77 -3.12 0.12
C LEU A 96 8.58 -3.34 1.62
N GLY A 97 9.63 -3.22 2.40
CA GLY A 97 9.54 -3.13 3.86
C GLY A 97 9.10 -1.73 4.30
N ALA A 98 8.32 -1.67 5.36
CA ALA A 98 8.08 -0.42 6.05
C ALA A 98 9.39 0.03 6.70
N HIS A 99 9.95 1.14 6.25
CA HIS A 99 11.05 1.74 6.96
C HIS A 99 10.53 2.24 8.32
N ALA A 100 10.94 1.59 9.40
CA ALA A 100 10.82 2.20 10.70
C ALA A 100 11.44 3.59 10.59
N ASN A 101 10.71 4.63 11.02
CA ASN A 101 11.21 5.98 11.13
C ASN A 101 12.51 5.94 11.93
N SER A 102 13.66 5.85 11.26
CA SER A 102 14.93 6.07 11.90
C SER A 102 14.93 7.53 12.31
N PRO A 103 15.20 7.85 13.60
CA PRO A 103 15.32 9.23 14.07
C PRO A 103 16.36 10.04 13.29
N GLU A 104 17.27 9.35 12.62
CA GLU A 104 18.34 9.91 11.80
C GLU A 104 17.96 10.15 10.33
N SER A 105 16.78 9.70 9.87
CA SER A 105 16.30 10.02 8.51
C SER A 105 15.80 11.46 8.47
N PRO A 106 16.41 12.36 7.69
CA PRO A 106 15.90 13.71 7.53
C PRO A 106 14.45 13.62 7.01
N ARG A 107 13.52 14.32 7.67
CA ARG A 107 12.09 14.37 7.37
C ARG A 107 11.72 14.77 5.92
N PHE A 108 12.71 15.00 5.07
CA PHE A 108 12.59 15.43 3.68
C PHE A 108 13.02 14.40 2.62
N ARG A 109 13.50 13.21 3.01
CA ARG A 109 13.76 12.15 2.01
C ARG A 109 12.47 11.43 1.70
N ARG A 110 12.00 11.55 0.45
CA ARG A 110 10.89 10.76 -0.07
C ARG A 110 11.18 9.28 0.19
N SER A 111 10.16 8.58 0.70
CA SER A 111 10.27 7.13 0.86
C SER A 111 10.47 6.46 -0.50
N ILE A 112 11.06 5.28 -0.52
CA ILE A 112 11.17 4.49 -1.75
C ILE A 112 9.78 4.22 -2.33
N ALA A 113 8.80 3.96 -1.46
CA ALA A 113 7.41 3.76 -1.85
C ALA A 113 6.83 4.99 -2.59
N ASP A 114 7.03 6.21 -2.07
CA ASP A 114 6.60 7.44 -2.74
C ASP A 114 7.23 7.59 -4.12
N ARG A 115 8.49 7.25 -4.23
CA ARG A 115 9.19 7.33 -5.52
C ARG A 115 8.61 6.33 -6.51
N VAL A 116 8.41 5.08 -6.11
CA VAL A 116 7.83 4.03 -6.96
C VAL A 116 6.44 4.43 -7.43
N LEU A 117 5.54 4.84 -6.52
CA LEU A 117 4.18 5.26 -6.87
C LEU A 117 4.15 6.41 -7.87
N ASN A 118 4.99 7.44 -7.66
CA ASN A 118 4.97 8.63 -8.49
C ASN A 118 5.66 8.44 -9.86
N GLU A 119 6.70 7.61 -9.95
CA GLU A 119 7.51 7.49 -11.15
C GLU A 119 7.12 6.28 -12.02
N THR A 120 6.48 5.25 -11.44
CA THR A 120 6.15 4.01 -12.19
C THR A 120 4.66 3.72 -12.29
N ARG A 121 3.84 4.34 -11.46
CA ARG A 121 2.40 4.05 -11.33
C ARG A 121 2.11 2.56 -11.07
N ARG A 122 2.98 1.89 -10.32
CA ARG A 122 2.79 0.49 -9.92
C ARG A 122 2.26 0.41 -8.49
N PRO A 123 1.37 -0.55 -8.19
CA PRO A 123 0.96 -0.85 -6.84
C PRO A 123 2.15 -1.17 -5.95
N VAL A 124 2.13 -0.65 -4.71
CA VAL A 124 3.19 -0.88 -3.73
C VAL A 124 2.59 -1.52 -2.48
N LEU A 125 3.02 -2.72 -2.18
CA LEU A 125 2.73 -3.41 -0.93
C LEU A 125 3.83 -3.10 0.09
N ILE A 126 3.48 -2.42 1.16
CA ILE A 126 4.36 -2.09 2.27
C ILE A 126 4.14 -3.12 3.38
N VAL A 127 5.13 -3.97 3.61
CA VAL A 127 5.09 -5.06 4.58
C VAL A 127 5.68 -4.62 5.91
N ARG A 128 4.96 -4.91 7.01
CA ARG A 128 5.34 -4.55 8.38
C ARG A 128 5.62 -5.76 9.25
N HIS A 129 4.80 -6.77 9.12
CA HIS A 129 4.85 -7.94 10.00
C HIS A 129 5.24 -9.20 9.23
N GLU A 130 5.81 -10.15 9.95
CA GLU A 130 6.03 -11.49 9.39
C GLU A 130 4.68 -12.13 9.08
N PRO A 131 4.49 -12.71 7.88
CA PRO A 131 3.23 -13.31 7.53
C PRO A 131 3.08 -14.64 8.28
N GLU A 132 2.29 -14.64 9.34
CA GLU A 132 1.88 -15.86 10.02
C GLU A 132 0.86 -16.64 9.19
N PHE A 133 -0.02 -15.89 8.47
CA PHE A 133 -1.13 -16.44 7.69
C PHE A 133 -1.39 -15.64 6.42
N GLU A 134 -2.37 -16.10 5.62
CA GLU A 134 -2.98 -15.29 4.57
C GLU A 134 -3.65 -14.05 5.17
N TYR A 135 -3.92 -13.04 4.33
CA TYR A 135 -4.72 -11.90 4.78
C TYR A 135 -6.16 -12.33 5.04
N GLY A 136 -6.53 -12.52 6.30
CA GLY A 136 -7.87 -12.91 6.72
C GLY A 136 -8.82 -11.71 6.80
N ARG A 137 -8.33 -10.56 7.29
CA ARG A 137 -9.12 -9.31 7.41
C ARG A 137 -8.55 -8.23 6.53
N VAL A 138 -9.26 -7.93 5.46
CA VAL A 138 -8.88 -6.86 4.53
C VAL A 138 -9.79 -5.66 4.74
N MET A 139 -9.21 -4.47 4.82
CA MET A 139 -9.93 -3.20 4.89
C MET A 139 -9.54 -2.32 3.71
N LEU A 140 -10.55 -1.83 2.96
CA LEU A 140 -10.36 -0.86 1.90
C LEU A 140 -10.78 0.53 2.38
N ALA A 141 -9.91 1.52 2.23
CA ALA A 141 -10.28 2.92 2.42
C ALA A 141 -10.61 3.54 1.06
N LEU A 142 -11.89 3.92 0.85
CA LEU A 142 -12.43 4.38 -0.42
C LEU A 142 -12.95 5.82 -0.32
N ASP A 143 -12.70 6.63 -1.37
CA ASP A 143 -13.15 8.01 -1.52
C ASP A 143 -13.91 8.30 -2.83
N VAL A 144 -14.47 7.28 -3.47
CA VAL A 144 -15.23 7.41 -4.75
C VAL A 144 -14.39 8.00 -5.89
N SER A 145 -13.08 7.73 -5.91
CA SER A 145 -12.14 8.15 -6.95
C SER A 145 -11.75 7.01 -7.91
N GLU A 146 -11.07 7.36 -9.00
CA GLU A 146 -10.49 6.36 -9.92
C GLU A 146 -9.43 5.49 -9.23
N GLU A 147 -8.66 6.07 -8.32
CA GLU A 147 -7.68 5.35 -7.51
C GLU A 147 -8.35 4.33 -6.59
N SER A 148 -9.49 4.71 -5.98
CA SER A 148 -10.31 3.80 -5.18
C SER A 148 -10.92 2.68 -6.02
N ALA A 149 -11.33 2.96 -7.26
CA ALA A 149 -11.81 1.93 -8.18
C ALA A 149 -10.69 0.93 -8.54
N ALA A 150 -9.48 1.43 -8.84
CA ALA A 150 -8.33 0.60 -9.12
C ALA A 150 -7.94 -0.26 -7.90
N ALA A 151 -7.99 0.32 -6.68
CA ALA A 151 -7.72 -0.40 -5.43
C ALA A 151 -8.72 -1.53 -5.19
N LEU A 152 -10.01 -1.27 -5.39
CA LEU A 152 -11.08 -2.27 -5.29
C LEU A 152 -10.88 -3.42 -6.28
N GLN A 153 -10.70 -3.10 -7.56
CA GLN A 153 -10.50 -4.08 -8.63
C GLN A 153 -9.24 -4.93 -8.42
N LEU A 154 -8.15 -4.31 -7.99
CA LEU A 154 -6.92 -5.04 -7.69
C LEU A 154 -7.12 -5.99 -6.50
N THR A 155 -7.78 -5.54 -5.44
CA THR A 155 -8.07 -6.38 -4.25
C THR A 155 -8.89 -7.61 -4.62
N GLU A 156 -9.90 -7.44 -5.48
CA GLU A 156 -10.73 -8.54 -5.96
C GLU A 156 -9.93 -9.50 -6.87
N SER A 157 -9.10 -8.96 -7.77
CA SER A 157 -8.30 -9.77 -8.69
C SER A 157 -7.26 -10.62 -7.99
N LEU A 158 -6.68 -10.10 -6.90
CA LEU A 158 -5.67 -10.79 -6.09
C LEU A 158 -6.29 -11.77 -5.08
N ALA A 159 -7.61 -11.75 -4.92
CA ALA A 159 -8.36 -12.59 -3.97
C ALA A 159 -7.73 -12.60 -2.57
N PHE A 160 -7.31 -11.43 -2.09
CA PHE A 160 -6.62 -11.31 -0.79
C PHE A 160 -7.51 -11.73 0.37
N ALA A 161 -8.77 -11.35 0.34
CA ALA A 161 -9.75 -11.76 1.31
C ALA A 161 -10.52 -12.96 0.76
N GLY A 162 -10.14 -14.20 1.02
CA GLY A 162 -10.83 -15.41 0.61
C GLY A 162 -12.38 -15.28 0.57
N GLU A 163 -13.12 -16.07 1.34
CA GLU A 163 -14.58 -15.93 1.52
C GLU A 163 -14.95 -14.97 2.68
N GLU A 164 -13.96 -14.39 3.36
CA GLU A 164 -14.19 -13.53 4.51
C GLU A 164 -14.71 -12.14 4.14
N ILE A 165 -15.40 -11.51 5.10
CA ILE A 165 -15.98 -10.18 4.92
C ILE A 165 -14.89 -9.14 4.76
N THR A 166 -14.88 -8.44 3.63
CA THR A 166 -14.01 -7.29 3.42
C THR A 166 -14.67 -6.03 3.98
N PHE A 167 -13.94 -5.31 4.82
CA PHE A 167 -14.41 -4.04 5.35
C PHE A 167 -14.10 -2.91 4.38
N VAL A 168 -15.06 -2.00 4.21
CA VAL A 168 -14.86 -0.74 3.49
C VAL A 168 -15.03 0.40 4.47
N VAL A 169 -14.03 1.27 4.58
CA VAL A 169 -14.11 2.51 5.35
C VAL A 169 -14.18 3.70 4.41
N HIS A 170 -15.15 4.58 4.65
CA HIS A 170 -15.22 5.90 4.05
C HIS A 170 -15.17 6.95 5.16
N ALA A 171 -14.09 7.75 5.15
CA ALA A 171 -13.95 8.86 6.08
C ALA A 171 -14.55 10.12 5.44
N TYR A 172 -15.46 10.78 6.16
CA TYR A 172 -16.12 11.99 5.70
C TYR A 172 -16.17 13.02 6.83
N HIS A 173 -16.10 14.29 6.46
CA HIS A 173 -16.25 15.37 7.40
C HIS A 173 -17.40 16.26 6.92
N PRO A 174 -18.46 16.45 7.72
CA PRO A 174 -19.58 17.30 7.35
C PRO A 174 -19.07 18.73 7.08
N PRO A 175 -19.38 19.33 5.91
CA PRO A 175 -18.77 20.60 5.52
C PRO A 175 -19.20 21.81 6.34
N TYR A 176 -20.17 21.66 7.23
CA TYR A 176 -20.84 22.79 7.90
C TYR A 176 -20.83 22.74 9.44
N GLU A 177 -20.12 21.82 10.09
CA GLU A 177 -20.11 21.74 11.57
C GLU A 177 -19.77 23.07 12.24
N GLY A 178 -18.70 23.73 11.82
CA GLY A 178 -18.32 25.04 12.36
C GLY A 178 -19.28 26.16 12.02
N MET A 179 -19.95 26.08 10.87
CA MET A 179 -20.91 27.12 10.41
C MET A 179 -22.25 26.97 11.10
N MET A 180 -22.76 25.77 11.32
CA MET A 180 -24.01 25.52 12.05
C MET A 180 -23.92 25.94 13.50
N ALA A 181 -22.78 25.65 14.16
CA ALA A 181 -22.51 26.14 15.52
C ALA A 181 -22.49 27.69 15.59
N SER A 182 -21.99 28.36 14.56
CA SER A 182 -21.88 29.83 14.52
C SER A 182 -23.22 30.53 14.28
N ILE A 183 -24.22 29.89 13.67
CA ILE A 183 -25.55 30.44 13.41
C ILE A 183 -26.58 30.07 14.48
N GLY A 184 -26.16 29.45 15.59
CA GLY A 184 -27.01 29.19 16.75
C GLY A 184 -28.04 28.07 16.54
N MET A 185 -27.79 27.11 15.62
CA MET A 185 -28.66 25.93 15.48
C MET A 185 -28.58 25.07 16.72
N GLY A 186 -29.73 24.57 17.19
CA GLY A 186 -29.78 23.64 18.32
C GLY A 186 -29.09 22.31 18.03
N LEU A 187 -28.53 21.65 19.06
CA LEU A 187 -27.82 20.38 18.94
C LEU A 187 -28.64 19.29 18.23
N ASP A 188 -29.94 19.20 18.52
CA ASP A 188 -30.86 18.23 17.87
C ASP A 188 -30.97 18.44 16.35
N GLN A 189 -30.88 19.68 15.89
CA GLN A 189 -30.89 19.99 14.46
C GLN A 189 -29.56 19.65 13.80
N VAL A 190 -28.45 19.85 14.49
CA VAL A 190 -27.10 19.46 14.01
C VAL A 190 -27.02 17.94 13.85
N ASP A 191 -27.49 17.16 14.84
CA ASP A 191 -27.50 15.71 14.80
C ASP A 191 -28.36 15.17 13.65
N SER A 192 -29.53 15.77 13.43
CA SER A 192 -30.43 15.39 12.32
C SER A 192 -29.75 15.60 10.95
N HIS A 193 -29.07 16.70 10.78
CA HIS A 193 -28.34 17.00 9.53
C HIS A 193 -27.11 16.05 9.36
N ALA A 194 -26.39 15.76 10.42
CA ALA A 194 -25.28 14.81 10.40
C ALA A 194 -25.72 13.41 9.91
N GLN A 195 -26.90 12.94 10.35
CA GLN A 195 -27.46 11.67 9.87
C GLN A 195 -27.80 11.71 8.38
N VAL A 196 -28.40 12.80 7.89
CA VAL A 196 -28.71 12.96 6.46
C VAL A 196 -27.42 12.91 5.61
N TRP A 197 -26.39 13.64 6.00
CA TRP A 197 -25.10 13.62 5.30
C TRP A 197 -24.45 12.24 5.33
N ARG A 198 -24.49 11.56 6.49
CA ARG A 198 -23.97 10.21 6.61
C ARG A 198 -24.64 9.24 5.64
N GLU A 199 -25.97 9.29 5.50
CA GLU A 199 -26.71 8.43 4.57
C GLU A 199 -26.45 8.79 3.11
N GLU A 200 -26.30 10.07 2.79
CA GLU A 200 -25.95 10.53 1.46
C GLU A 200 -24.57 10.01 1.03
N PHE A 201 -23.53 10.19 1.86
CA PHE A 201 -22.21 9.64 1.61
C PHE A 201 -22.22 8.12 1.53
N ALA A 202 -22.91 7.44 2.46
CA ALA A 202 -23.04 5.99 2.44
C ALA A 202 -23.72 5.49 1.16
N THR A 203 -24.72 6.20 0.66
CA THR A 203 -25.40 5.88 -0.60
C THR A 203 -24.45 6.04 -1.79
N GLY A 204 -23.66 7.12 -1.83
CA GLY A 204 -22.62 7.30 -2.85
C GLY A 204 -21.60 6.17 -2.87
N VAL A 205 -21.10 5.75 -1.71
CA VAL A 205 -20.15 4.63 -1.61
C VAL A 205 -20.81 3.31 -2.03
N ARG A 206 -22.05 3.03 -1.61
CA ARG A 206 -22.76 1.81 -2.06
C ARG A 206 -22.97 1.79 -3.56
N GLN A 207 -23.29 2.95 -4.16
CA GLN A 207 -23.40 3.07 -5.61
C GLN A 207 -22.07 2.83 -6.31
N PHE A 208 -20.98 3.40 -5.79
CA PHE A 208 -19.63 3.18 -6.29
C PHE A 208 -19.25 1.68 -6.24
N LEU A 209 -19.51 1.00 -5.13
CA LEU A 209 -19.27 -0.45 -5.01
C LEU A 209 -20.08 -1.23 -6.07
N ARG A 210 -21.36 -0.90 -6.29
CA ARG A 210 -22.18 -1.55 -7.33
C ARG A 210 -21.65 -1.35 -8.75
N GLN A 211 -20.99 -0.22 -9.02
CA GLN A 211 -20.45 0.10 -10.34
C GLN A 211 -19.09 -0.57 -10.60
N HIS A 212 -18.26 -0.75 -9.56
CA HIS A 212 -16.87 -1.15 -9.72
C HIS A 212 -16.52 -2.53 -9.15
N SER A 213 -17.38 -3.14 -8.33
CA SER A 213 -17.18 -4.46 -7.74
C SER A 213 -17.94 -5.55 -8.51
N GLN A 214 -17.36 -6.74 -8.56
CA GLN A 214 -18.01 -7.95 -9.08
C GLN A 214 -19.04 -8.52 -8.08
N ASP A 215 -18.79 -8.34 -6.77
CA ASP A 215 -19.69 -8.76 -5.69
C ASP A 215 -19.78 -7.66 -4.61
N PRO A 216 -20.64 -6.64 -4.84
CA PRO A 216 -20.77 -5.51 -3.91
C PRO A 216 -21.33 -5.89 -2.54
N TRP A 217 -21.94 -7.06 -2.39
CA TRP A 217 -22.57 -7.51 -1.16
C TRP A 217 -21.59 -8.07 -0.13
N ARG A 218 -20.39 -8.45 -0.54
CA ARG A 218 -19.33 -8.94 0.33
C ARG A 218 -18.71 -7.86 1.22
N TYR A 219 -19.01 -6.57 0.96
CA TYR A 219 -18.38 -5.45 1.65
C TYR A 219 -19.21 -4.96 2.83
N ARG A 220 -18.59 -4.87 3.98
CA ARG A 220 -19.16 -4.23 5.17
C ARG A 220 -18.72 -2.77 5.24
N LEU A 221 -19.63 -1.84 4.90
CA LEU A 221 -19.36 -0.41 4.91
C LEU A 221 -19.34 0.17 6.34
N ILE A 222 -18.31 0.93 6.63
CA ILE A 222 -18.12 1.69 7.86
C ILE A 222 -17.92 3.15 7.49
N MET A 223 -18.79 4.01 8.01
CA MET A 223 -18.71 5.46 7.86
C MET A 223 -17.93 6.03 9.04
N ALA A 224 -16.79 6.65 8.78
CA ALA A 224 -15.94 7.32 9.78
C ALA A 224 -16.14 8.84 9.67
N GLU A 225 -16.79 9.41 10.69
CA GLU A 225 -17.01 10.86 10.76
C GLU A 225 -15.77 11.54 11.34
N ASP A 226 -14.80 11.76 10.48
CA ASP A 226 -13.52 12.41 10.81
C ASP A 226 -12.80 12.78 9.50
N ARG A 227 -11.68 13.51 9.63
CA ARG A 227 -10.73 13.71 8.53
C ARG A 227 -10.17 12.37 8.07
N PRO A 228 -9.78 12.25 6.78
CA PRO A 228 -9.43 10.95 6.19
C PRO A 228 -8.41 10.14 6.99
N VAL A 229 -7.26 10.70 7.34
CA VAL A 229 -6.19 9.95 8.01
C VAL A 229 -6.60 9.47 9.41
N PRO A 230 -7.03 10.33 10.35
CA PRO A 230 -7.43 9.87 11.67
C PRO A 230 -8.64 8.93 11.62
N GLY A 231 -9.63 9.21 10.77
CA GLY A 231 -10.82 8.34 10.62
C GLY A 231 -10.47 6.94 10.15
N ILE A 232 -9.63 6.81 9.12
CA ILE A 232 -9.16 5.51 8.62
C ILE A 232 -8.37 4.76 9.70
N LEU A 233 -7.42 5.43 10.37
CA LEU A 233 -6.58 4.80 11.39
C LEU A 233 -7.37 4.39 12.64
N ALA A 234 -8.37 5.18 13.07
CA ALA A 234 -9.26 4.82 14.18
C ALA A 234 -10.08 3.57 13.87
N VAL A 235 -10.61 3.46 12.65
CA VAL A 235 -11.33 2.25 12.21
C VAL A 235 -10.37 1.07 12.10
N ALA A 236 -9.16 1.26 11.54
CA ALA A 236 -8.15 0.20 11.46
C ALA A 236 -7.74 -0.31 12.85
N ALA A 237 -7.55 0.56 13.83
CA ALA A 237 -7.23 0.19 15.21
C ALA A 237 -8.33 -0.67 15.86
N ARG A 238 -9.60 -0.45 15.51
CA ARG A 238 -10.75 -1.22 16.03
C ARG A 238 -10.92 -2.55 15.33
N ILE A 239 -10.75 -2.60 13.99
CA ILE A 239 -10.93 -3.81 13.17
C ILE A 239 -9.70 -4.70 13.24
N GLN A 240 -8.51 -4.12 13.41
CA GLN A 240 -7.21 -4.79 13.33
C GLN A 240 -7.07 -5.60 12.03
N PRO A 241 -7.12 -4.94 10.85
CA PRO A 241 -6.96 -5.62 9.59
C PRO A 241 -5.52 -6.14 9.43
N ASP A 242 -5.37 -7.22 8.67
CA ASP A 242 -4.06 -7.74 8.28
C ASP A 242 -3.51 -6.94 7.09
N LEU A 243 -4.43 -6.45 6.23
CA LEU A 243 -4.12 -5.63 5.07
C LEU A 243 -5.06 -4.43 4.98
N LEU A 244 -4.48 -3.24 4.86
CA LEU A 244 -5.19 -2.01 4.53
C LEU A 244 -4.89 -1.61 3.09
N VAL A 245 -5.92 -1.43 2.27
CA VAL A 245 -5.79 -1.08 0.85
C VAL A 245 -6.33 0.33 0.62
N LEU A 246 -5.56 1.15 -0.08
CA LEU A 246 -5.93 2.53 -0.42
C LEU A 246 -5.61 2.85 -1.87
N GLY A 247 -6.45 3.68 -2.48
CA GLY A 247 -6.09 4.41 -3.68
C GLY A 247 -4.97 5.42 -3.41
N ALA A 248 -3.99 5.50 -4.29
CA ALA A 248 -2.85 6.41 -4.16
C ALA A 248 -2.80 7.38 -5.34
N ARG A 249 -3.00 8.68 -5.08
CA ARG A 249 -2.85 9.70 -6.12
C ARG A 249 -1.38 9.93 -6.42
N ALA A 250 -0.99 9.71 -7.67
CA ALA A 250 0.31 10.15 -8.17
C ALA A 250 0.32 11.69 -8.21
N GLN A 251 1.08 12.32 -7.33
CA GLN A 251 1.15 13.78 -7.29
C GLN A 251 1.99 14.30 -8.45
N GLY A 252 1.41 15.18 -9.27
CA GLY A 252 2.15 15.94 -10.29
C GLY A 252 3.25 16.81 -9.68
N PRO A 253 4.21 17.31 -10.48
CA PRO A 253 5.37 18.06 -9.98
C PRO A 253 5.02 19.35 -9.21
N ILE A 254 3.88 19.94 -9.45
CA ILE A 254 3.47 21.24 -8.87
C ILE A 254 2.78 21.05 -7.50
N LEU A 255 2.00 19.99 -7.29
CA LEU A 255 1.30 19.71 -6.02
C LEU A 255 2.16 19.00 -4.96
N ARG A 256 3.38 18.62 -5.34
CA ARG A 256 4.36 17.90 -4.49
C ARG A 256 4.83 18.65 -3.24
N ALA A 257 4.60 19.94 -3.18
CA ALA A 257 5.14 20.80 -2.12
C ALA A 257 4.18 21.04 -0.92
N LEU A 258 2.90 20.69 -1.02
CA LEU A 258 1.90 21.25 -0.12
C LEU A 258 1.09 20.26 0.74
N SER A 259 1.13 18.94 0.49
CA SER A 259 0.45 18.00 1.41
C SER A 259 0.96 16.57 1.25
N GLY A 260 1.21 15.89 2.36
CA GLY A 260 1.30 14.43 2.40
C GLY A 260 0.00 13.84 1.84
N SER A 261 0.08 12.87 0.92
CA SER A 261 -1.13 12.19 0.48
C SER A 261 -1.67 11.35 1.63
N VAL A 262 -3.01 11.24 1.74
CA VAL A 262 -3.67 10.38 2.73
C VAL A 262 -3.05 8.98 2.73
N GLY A 263 -2.79 8.42 1.55
CA GLY A 263 -2.14 7.13 1.39
C GLY A 263 -0.78 7.03 2.07
N ASN A 264 0.07 8.06 1.93
CA ASN A 264 1.41 8.07 2.52
C ASN A 264 1.37 8.23 4.05
N GLU A 265 0.49 9.11 4.55
CA GLU A 265 0.35 9.31 6.00
C GLU A 265 -0.22 8.07 6.68
N VAL A 266 -1.24 7.43 6.06
CA VAL A 266 -1.79 6.17 6.53
C VAL A 266 -0.73 5.06 6.45
N ALA A 267 0.00 4.96 5.34
CA ALA A 267 1.08 3.99 5.19
C ALA A 267 2.24 4.20 6.18
N ALA A 268 2.49 5.42 6.63
CA ALA A 268 3.49 5.67 7.68
C ALA A 268 3.01 5.26 9.07
N SER A 269 1.70 5.36 9.36
CA SER A 269 1.11 5.26 10.70
C SER A 269 0.35 3.95 10.96
N ALA A 270 -0.06 3.23 9.92
CA ALA A 270 -0.79 1.97 10.06
C ALA A 270 0.05 0.91 10.79
N SER A 271 -0.60 0.05 11.56
CA SER A 271 0.02 -1.08 12.26
C SER A 271 0.02 -2.39 11.46
N CYS A 272 -0.65 -2.43 10.32
CA CYS A 272 -0.76 -3.60 9.43
C CYS A 272 -0.04 -3.36 8.11
N ASP A 273 0.01 -4.38 7.24
CA ASP A 273 0.48 -4.23 5.87
C ASP A 273 -0.40 -3.24 5.10
N VAL A 274 0.18 -2.47 4.19
CA VAL A 274 -0.54 -1.45 3.42
C VAL A 274 -0.28 -1.63 1.93
N LEU A 275 -1.35 -1.75 1.14
CA LEU A 275 -1.31 -1.77 -0.32
C LEU A 275 -1.77 -0.41 -0.86
N LEU A 276 -0.87 0.30 -1.51
CA LEU A 276 -1.15 1.58 -2.19
C LEU A 276 -1.31 1.33 -3.68
N VAL A 277 -2.45 1.74 -4.23
CA VAL A 277 -2.82 1.46 -5.63
C VAL A 277 -3.04 2.76 -6.40
N PRO A 278 -2.18 3.10 -7.37
CA PRO A 278 -2.37 4.28 -8.21
C PRO A 278 -3.47 4.05 -9.26
N ALA A 279 -4.08 5.13 -9.74
CA ALA A 279 -5.01 5.08 -10.87
C ALA A 279 -4.33 4.47 -12.11
N GLY A 280 -5.07 3.64 -12.83
CA GLY A 280 -4.56 2.94 -14.02
C GLY A 280 -3.54 1.84 -13.71
N ALA A 281 -3.45 1.40 -12.46
CA ALA A 281 -2.66 0.24 -12.09
C ALA A 281 -3.07 -0.98 -12.91
N PRO A 282 -2.12 -1.81 -13.37
CA PRO A 282 -2.46 -3.04 -14.07
C PRO A 282 -3.23 -3.97 -13.14
N VAL A 283 -4.43 -4.35 -13.55
CA VAL A 283 -5.21 -5.38 -12.85
C VAL A 283 -4.86 -6.72 -13.48
N PRO A 284 -4.28 -7.66 -12.74
CA PRO A 284 -3.98 -8.98 -13.26
C PRO A 284 -5.25 -9.65 -13.74
N ARG A 285 -5.26 -10.15 -14.98
CA ARG A 285 -6.35 -11.01 -15.42
C ARG A 285 -6.24 -12.32 -14.67
N LYS A 286 -7.32 -12.78 -14.01
CA LYS A 286 -7.39 -14.15 -13.48
C LYS A 286 -6.99 -15.07 -14.62
N ALA A 287 -6.00 -15.94 -14.37
CA ALA A 287 -5.79 -17.08 -15.27
C ALA A 287 -7.08 -17.88 -15.27
N ALA A 288 -7.60 -18.11 -16.48
CA ALA A 288 -8.85 -18.84 -16.72
C ALA A 288 -8.71 -20.29 -16.27
#